data_b01c3f74408f382bdceabc56098e0f54
#
_entry.id   b01c3f74408f382bdceabc56098e0f54
#
_cell.length_a   1.000
_cell.length_b   1.000
_cell.length_c   1.000
_cell.angle_alpha   90.00
_cell.angle_beta   90.00
_cell.angle_gamma   90.00
#
_symmetry.space_group_name_H-M   'P 1'
#
loop_
_entity.id
_entity.type
_entity.pdbx_description
1 polymer ?
#
loop_
_entity_poly.entity_id
_entity_poly.type
_entity_poly.pdbx_seq_one_letter_code
_entity_poly.pdbx_strand_id
1 'polypeptide(L)'
;KYTLMGLDPVPELETYLNSNSSKVNLVNNPYDIHSLYLAEKFKAGAFQKSILTACVSSTQAIALGYESILNKEAKVVIAGGTDSLVNLVPLTAFGKLGVIPETATGTECTPFDRNRNGTLAGEAAGFVILASEEFVNQNNIQPLGQIMGYGNSLDGYKITAPDPSGISMTKAIENALSNSGLKSSQIDYINAHGTGTRHNDELELRCIGKALGEDAKRIPISSTKDRHGHAIAAAGIQELCLLLELMKHETMPSNLKLKSPCSEEFNLLRKNKKKKITYALTNNFAFGGINTVLAIKNERI
;
A
#
# COMPACT_ATOMS: atom_id res chain seq x y z
N LYS A 1 -2.27 17.22 -1.69
CA LYS A 1 -1.11 16.36 -1.78
C LYS A 1 -0.75 16.05 -3.21
N TYR A 2 -1.69 15.62 -3.99
CA TYR A 2 -1.55 15.41 -5.42
C TYR A 2 -1.27 16.67 -6.19
N THR A 3 -1.76 17.78 -5.70
CA THR A 3 -1.43 19.11 -6.21
C THR A 3 0.08 19.34 -6.20
N LEU A 4 0.75 18.76 -5.23
CA LEU A 4 2.21 18.80 -5.13
C LEU A 4 2.89 17.77 -6.02
N MET A 5 2.19 16.73 -6.44
CA MET A 5 2.75 15.64 -7.21
C MET A 5 2.64 15.79 -8.71
N GLY A 6 1.74 16.58 -9.19
CA GLY A 6 1.64 16.89 -10.61
C GLY A 6 2.53 18.04 -11.04
N LEU A 7 3.16 18.71 -10.10
CA LEU A 7 4.12 19.79 -10.34
C LEU A 7 5.54 19.22 -10.19
N ASP A 8 6.50 19.84 -10.79
CA ASP A 8 7.83 19.87 -10.21
C ASP A 8 7.74 20.85 -9.02
N PRO A 9 7.48 20.36 -7.81
CA PRO A 9 7.05 21.25 -6.74
C PRO A 9 8.21 21.98 -6.08
N VAL A 10 9.42 21.51 -6.28
CA VAL A 10 10.57 22.06 -5.53
C VAL A 10 10.94 23.44 -6.03
N PRO A 11 11.12 23.70 -7.34
CA PRO A 11 11.41 25.04 -7.84
C PRO A 11 10.26 26.03 -7.59
N GLU A 12 9.02 25.61 -7.78
CA GLU A 12 7.87 26.49 -7.56
C GLU A 12 7.62 26.80 -6.10
N LEU A 13 7.82 25.82 -5.23
CA LEU A 13 7.70 25.98 -3.80
C LEU A 13 8.83 26.86 -3.24
N GLU A 14 10.06 26.65 -3.68
CA GLU A 14 11.20 27.51 -3.32
C GLU A 14 10.98 28.94 -3.81
N THR A 15 10.48 29.12 -5.02
CA THR A 15 10.10 30.42 -5.56
C THR A 15 9.00 31.06 -4.75
N TYR A 16 7.96 30.31 -4.35
CA TYR A 16 6.89 30.78 -3.49
C TYR A 16 7.40 31.18 -2.10
N LEU A 17 8.20 30.34 -1.46
CA LEU A 17 8.75 30.60 -0.12
C LEU A 17 9.70 31.79 -0.11
N ASN A 18 10.45 32.02 -1.21
CA ASN A 18 11.41 33.09 -1.31
C ASN A 18 10.83 34.41 -1.84
N SER A 19 9.72 34.40 -2.57
CA SER A 19 9.20 35.57 -3.28
C SER A 19 8.10 36.33 -2.56
N ASN A 20 7.55 35.84 -1.46
CA ASN A 20 6.30 36.37 -0.87
C ASN A 20 5.18 36.56 -1.91
N SER A 21 5.29 35.95 -3.07
CA SER A 21 4.31 36.12 -4.16
C SER A 21 3.18 35.11 -4.02
N SER A 22 1.97 35.60 -4.00
CA SER A 22 0.71 34.85 -3.83
C SER A 22 0.31 33.98 -5.04
N LYS A 23 1.24 33.56 -5.89
CA LYS A 23 0.90 32.93 -7.17
C LYS A 23 1.50 31.54 -7.38
N VAL A 24 1.51 30.69 -6.36
CA VAL A 24 1.54 29.25 -6.67
C VAL A 24 0.16 28.86 -7.17
N ASN A 25 0.09 28.53 -8.45
CA ASN A 25 -1.18 28.25 -9.09
C ASN A 25 -1.59 26.80 -8.82
N LEU A 26 -1.90 26.50 -7.55
CA LEU A 26 -2.43 25.20 -7.12
C LEU A 26 -3.71 24.80 -7.88
N VAL A 27 -4.41 25.79 -8.44
CA VAL A 27 -5.65 25.60 -9.19
C VAL A 27 -5.43 24.91 -10.55
N ASN A 28 -4.23 25.03 -11.13
CA ASN A 28 -3.93 24.43 -12.42
C ASN A 28 -3.41 22.99 -12.34
N ASN A 29 -3.47 22.37 -11.17
CA ASN A 29 -3.00 21.00 -10.98
C ASN A 29 -4.08 20.16 -10.31
N PRO A 30 -5.15 19.81 -11.04
CA PRO A 30 -6.25 19.03 -10.47
C PRO A 30 -5.77 17.63 -10.06
N TYR A 31 -6.38 17.09 -9.02
CA TYR A 31 -6.04 15.78 -8.46
C TYR A 31 -6.18 14.61 -9.44
N ASP A 32 -6.93 14.81 -10.50
CA ASP A 32 -7.25 13.81 -11.52
C ASP A 32 -6.40 13.92 -12.79
N ILE A 33 -5.43 14.84 -12.84
CA ILE A 33 -4.64 15.09 -14.06
C ILE A 33 -3.92 13.82 -14.57
N HIS A 34 -3.42 12.98 -13.68
CA HIS A 34 -2.72 11.76 -14.07
C HIS A 34 -3.68 10.74 -14.70
N SER A 35 -4.85 10.56 -14.11
CA SER A 35 -5.85 9.63 -14.63
C SER A 35 -6.49 10.16 -15.92
N LEU A 36 -6.69 11.47 -16.05
CA LEU A 36 -7.13 12.11 -17.31
C LEU A 36 -6.09 11.92 -18.41
N TYR A 37 -4.81 12.16 -18.13
CA TYR A 37 -3.74 11.95 -19.10
C TYR A 37 -3.66 10.49 -19.57
N LEU A 38 -3.77 9.54 -18.65
CA LEU A 38 -3.79 8.12 -19.02
C LEU A 38 -5.04 7.75 -19.80
N ALA A 39 -6.21 8.27 -19.42
CA ALA A 39 -7.46 8.04 -20.14
C ALA A 39 -7.38 8.55 -21.57
N GLU A 40 -6.86 9.76 -21.80
CA GLU A 40 -6.64 10.33 -23.14
C GLU A 40 -5.63 9.49 -23.94
N LYS A 41 -4.46 9.22 -23.35
CA LYS A 41 -3.37 8.49 -24.00
C LYS A 41 -3.77 7.08 -24.45
N PHE A 42 -4.54 6.37 -23.64
CA PHE A 42 -4.97 5.01 -23.92
C PHE A 42 -6.39 4.93 -24.46
N LYS A 43 -7.04 6.09 -24.73
CA LYS A 43 -8.42 6.19 -25.24
C LYS A 43 -9.40 5.37 -24.38
N ALA A 44 -9.24 5.46 -23.06
CA ALA A 44 -10.10 4.76 -22.13
C ALA A 44 -11.52 5.36 -22.18
N GLY A 45 -12.52 4.55 -22.47
CA GLY A 45 -13.89 5.02 -22.75
C GLY A 45 -14.93 4.62 -21.70
N ALA A 46 -14.59 3.77 -20.72
CA ALA A 46 -15.58 3.32 -19.74
C ALA A 46 -15.77 4.32 -18.60
N PHE A 47 -14.71 4.63 -17.87
CA PHE A 47 -14.70 5.60 -16.77
C PHE A 47 -13.28 6.07 -16.44
N GLN A 48 -13.22 7.17 -15.72
CA GLN A 48 -11.99 7.69 -15.10
C GLN A 48 -12.33 8.09 -13.67
N LYS A 49 -11.50 7.72 -12.71
CA LYS A 49 -11.69 8.06 -11.28
C LYS A 49 -10.34 8.32 -10.62
N SER A 50 -10.31 9.28 -9.71
CA SER A 50 -9.18 9.56 -8.83
C SER A 50 -9.57 9.28 -7.38
N ILE A 51 -8.71 8.57 -6.65
CA ILE A 51 -8.95 8.13 -5.29
C ILE A 51 -7.91 8.75 -4.36
N LEU A 52 -8.38 9.45 -3.34
CA LEU A 52 -7.55 10.17 -2.38
C LEU A 52 -7.88 9.69 -0.95
N THR A 53 -7.25 8.61 -0.54
CA THR A 53 -7.45 7.95 0.75
C THR A 53 -6.12 7.69 1.47
N ALA A 54 -5.22 8.67 1.40
CA ALA A 54 -3.88 8.62 2.00
C ALA A 54 -3.15 7.32 1.65
N CYS A 55 -2.65 6.56 2.63
CA CYS A 55 -1.79 5.40 2.40
C CYS A 55 -2.47 4.21 1.69
N VAL A 56 -3.79 4.21 1.56
CA VAL A 56 -4.54 3.15 0.85
C VAL A 56 -5.02 3.57 -0.55
N SER A 57 -4.69 4.78 -1.03
CA SER A 57 -5.22 5.31 -2.28
C SER A 57 -5.04 4.36 -3.47
N SER A 58 -3.82 3.92 -3.74
CA SER A 58 -3.56 2.99 -4.86
C SER A 58 -4.13 1.60 -4.63
N THR A 59 -4.17 1.11 -3.39
CA THR A 59 -4.80 -0.17 -3.06
C THR A 59 -6.30 -0.12 -3.32
N GLN A 60 -6.96 0.98 -2.97
CA GLN A 60 -8.38 1.19 -3.27
C GLN A 60 -8.64 1.42 -4.77
N ALA A 61 -7.72 2.08 -5.48
CA ALA A 61 -7.82 2.19 -6.93
C ALA A 61 -7.80 0.80 -7.60
N ILE A 62 -6.95 -0.11 -7.12
CA ILE A 62 -6.87 -1.49 -7.58
C ILE A 62 -8.17 -2.25 -7.22
N ALA A 63 -8.65 -2.12 -5.98
CA ALA A 63 -9.89 -2.75 -5.54
C ALA A 63 -11.11 -2.29 -6.36
N LEU A 64 -11.21 -0.98 -6.63
CA LEU A 64 -12.26 -0.42 -7.46
C LEU A 64 -12.18 -0.93 -8.92
N GLY A 65 -10.96 -1.00 -9.48
CA GLY A 65 -10.75 -1.58 -10.81
C GLY A 65 -11.17 -3.04 -10.87
N TYR A 66 -10.86 -3.82 -9.84
CA TYR A 66 -11.30 -5.20 -9.69
C TYR A 66 -12.84 -5.32 -9.64
N GLU A 67 -13.51 -4.48 -8.83
CA GLU A 67 -14.99 -4.45 -8.78
C GLU A 67 -15.62 -4.09 -10.14
N SER A 68 -15.06 -3.09 -10.83
CA SER A 68 -15.58 -2.66 -12.11
C SER A 68 -15.50 -3.78 -13.17
N ILE A 69 -14.48 -4.64 -13.10
CA ILE A 69 -14.37 -5.82 -13.97
C ILE A 69 -15.40 -6.89 -13.56
N LEU A 70 -15.55 -7.16 -12.27
CA LEU A 70 -16.55 -8.11 -11.78
C LEU A 70 -17.98 -7.70 -12.16
N ASN A 71 -18.28 -6.41 -12.06
CA ASN A 71 -19.57 -5.83 -12.42
C ASN A 71 -19.78 -5.68 -13.94
N LYS A 72 -18.78 -6.06 -14.77
CA LYS A 72 -18.80 -5.94 -16.22
C LYS A 72 -18.90 -4.49 -16.74
N GLU A 73 -18.49 -3.53 -15.91
CA GLU A 73 -18.41 -2.11 -16.33
C GLU A 73 -17.22 -1.86 -17.27
N ALA A 74 -16.15 -2.66 -17.10
CA ALA A 74 -14.98 -2.63 -17.98
C ALA A 74 -14.39 -4.05 -18.14
N LYS A 75 -13.77 -4.31 -19.27
CA LYS A 75 -12.99 -5.57 -19.51
C LYS A 75 -11.54 -5.43 -19.08
N VAL A 76 -11.00 -4.21 -19.17
CA VAL A 76 -9.62 -3.86 -18.83
C VAL A 76 -9.61 -2.54 -18.08
N VAL A 77 -8.86 -2.45 -17.00
CA VAL A 77 -8.71 -1.24 -16.17
C VAL A 77 -7.22 -1.00 -15.90
N ILE A 78 -6.76 0.24 -16.09
CA ILE A 78 -5.46 0.68 -15.60
C ILE A 78 -5.68 1.24 -14.20
N ALA A 79 -5.07 0.63 -13.20
CA ALA A 79 -5.18 1.04 -11.81
C ALA A 79 -3.80 1.21 -11.18
N GLY A 80 -3.64 2.21 -10.32
CA GLY A 80 -2.35 2.45 -9.67
C GLY A 80 -2.32 3.74 -8.90
N GLY A 81 -1.14 4.30 -8.74
CA GLY A 81 -0.95 5.55 -8.01
C GLY A 81 0.47 6.08 -8.11
N THR A 82 0.61 7.33 -7.76
CA THR A 82 1.89 8.03 -7.68
C THR A 82 1.90 8.94 -6.47
N ASP A 83 3.04 9.07 -5.84
CA ASP A 83 3.27 10.01 -4.74
C ASP A 83 4.75 10.35 -4.63
N SER A 84 5.06 11.61 -4.32
CA SER A 84 6.41 12.12 -4.10
C SER A 84 6.45 12.90 -2.78
N LEU A 85 7.14 12.36 -1.79
CA LEU A 85 7.22 12.92 -0.45
C LEU A 85 8.58 13.46 -0.08
N VAL A 86 9.60 13.22 -0.91
CA VAL A 86 10.98 13.63 -0.61
C VAL A 86 11.18 15.07 -1.05
N ASN A 87 10.36 15.98 -0.50
CA ASN A 87 10.46 17.41 -0.68
C ASN A 87 10.05 18.16 0.60
N LEU A 88 10.35 19.45 0.65
CA LEU A 88 10.27 20.24 1.88
C LEU A 88 8.88 20.22 2.56
N VAL A 89 7.81 20.35 1.80
CA VAL A 89 6.45 20.46 2.37
C VAL A 89 5.97 19.17 3.03
N PRO A 90 5.94 18.01 2.34
CA PRO A 90 5.57 16.76 2.99
C PRO A 90 6.51 16.39 4.14
N LEU A 91 7.83 16.52 3.97
CA LEU A 91 8.79 16.19 5.03
C LEU A 91 8.53 17.03 6.29
N THR A 92 8.31 18.35 6.14
CA THR A 92 7.96 19.23 7.27
C THR A 92 6.62 18.84 7.89
N ALA A 93 5.60 18.56 7.08
CA ALA A 93 4.27 18.20 7.57
C ALA A 93 4.29 16.88 8.36
N PHE A 94 4.91 15.84 7.81
CA PHE A 94 5.01 14.53 8.48
C PHE A 94 5.99 14.53 9.67
N GLY A 95 7.02 15.37 9.65
CA GLY A 95 7.87 15.64 10.81
C GLY A 95 7.08 16.26 11.96
N LYS A 96 6.27 17.31 11.69
CA LYS A 96 5.39 17.91 12.69
C LYS A 96 4.32 16.96 13.24
N LEU A 97 3.88 15.97 12.44
CA LEU A 97 2.98 14.92 12.91
C LEU A 97 3.71 13.84 13.74
N GLY A 98 5.04 13.92 13.87
CA GLY A 98 5.84 12.96 14.64
C GLY A 98 5.90 11.55 14.03
N VAL A 99 5.58 11.38 12.74
CA VAL A 99 5.64 10.08 12.05
C VAL A 99 6.95 9.86 11.31
N ILE A 100 7.65 10.94 10.98
CA ILE A 100 9.05 10.92 10.51
C ILE A 100 9.91 11.47 11.65
N PRO A 101 10.92 10.74 12.13
CA PRO A 101 11.81 11.22 13.17
C PRO A 101 12.54 12.51 12.76
N GLU A 102 12.67 13.49 13.69
CA GLU A 102 13.38 14.76 13.44
C GLU A 102 14.84 14.55 13.04
N THR A 103 15.46 13.48 13.54
CA THR A 103 16.87 13.13 13.28
C THR A 103 17.02 12.04 12.21
N ALA A 104 16.07 11.98 11.27
CA ALA A 104 16.07 10.92 10.27
C ALA A 104 17.34 10.95 9.40
N THR A 105 18.16 9.92 9.53
CA THR A 105 19.40 9.72 8.75
C THR A 105 19.21 8.72 7.60
N GLY A 106 17.96 8.32 7.32
CA GLY A 106 17.64 7.34 6.30
C GLY A 106 17.74 5.88 6.76
N THR A 107 17.99 5.65 8.06
CA THR A 107 18.14 4.29 8.61
C THR A 107 17.05 3.90 9.60
N GLU A 108 16.15 4.80 9.94
CA GLU A 108 15.25 4.71 11.09
C GLU A 108 13.99 3.90 10.82
N CYS A 109 13.59 3.71 9.56
CA CYS A 109 12.42 2.84 9.27
C CYS A 109 12.79 1.38 9.57
N THR A 110 12.30 0.89 10.69
CA THR A 110 12.58 -0.46 11.20
C THR A 110 11.26 -1.15 11.56
N PRO A 111 10.48 -1.59 10.55
CA PRO A 111 9.19 -2.23 10.79
C PRO A 111 9.31 -3.38 11.78
N PHE A 112 8.36 -3.41 12.73
CA PHE A 112 8.24 -4.42 13.78
C PHE A 112 9.40 -4.52 14.79
N ASP A 113 10.41 -3.64 14.70
CA ASP A 113 11.46 -3.59 15.72
C ASP A 113 10.92 -2.95 17.02
N ARG A 114 11.37 -3.43 18.16
CA ARG A 114 11.01 -2.87 19.48
C ARG A 114 11.45 -1.42 19.63
N ASN A 115 12.57 -1.06 19.01
CA ASN A 115 13.16 0.28 19.05
C ASN A 115 12.74 1.16 17.86
N ARG A 116 11.71 0.74 17.09
CA ARG A 116 11.19 1.53 15.97
C ARG A 116 10.75 2.91 16.42
N ASN A 117 11.00 3.91 15.60
CA ASN A 117 10.74 5.31 15.98
C ASN A 117 10.05 6.13 14.87
N GLY A 118 9.48 5.49 13.87
CA GLY A 118 8.77 6.17 12.80
C GLY A 118 9.06 5.57 11.43
N THR A 119 8.54 6.23 10.42
CA THR A 119 8.70 5.85 9.01
C THR A 119 9.69 6.77 8.30
N LEU A 120 10.07 6.40 7.09
CA LEU A 120 10.79 7.28 6.16
C LEU A 120 9.85 7.69 5.04
N ALA A 121 9.99 8.92 4.55
CA ALA A 121 9.33 9.34 3.33
C ALA A 121 9.90 8.57 2.14
N GLY A 122 9.01 8.11 1.26
CA GLY A 122 9.34 7.46 0.01
C GLY A 122 8.66 8.15 -1.16
N GLU A 123 9.08 7.78 -2.35
CA GLU A 123 8.49 8.21 -3.62
C GLU A 123 8.24 6.98 -4.48
N ALA A 124 7.12 6.93 -5.16
CA ALA A 124 6.82 5.87 -6.10
C ALA A 124 5.78 6.31 -7.13
N ALA A 125 5.85 5.68 -8.29
CA ALA A 125 4.79 5.67 -9.28
C ALA A 125 4.67 4.27 -9.86
N GLY A 126 3.45 3.76 -9.98
CA GLY A 126 3.23 2.43 -10.52
C GLY A 126 1.77 2.24 -10.94
N PHE A 127 1.59 1.35 -11.92
CA PHE A 127 0.28 0.97 -12.42
C PHE A 127 0.27 -0.51 -12.75
N VAL A 128 -0.88 -1.13 -12.57
CA VAL A 128 -1.18 -2.47 -13.07
C VAL A 128 -2.31 -2.40 -14.08
N ILE A 129 -2.28 -3.29 -15.04
CA ILE A 129 -3.40 -3.52 -15.95
C ILE A 129 -4.18 -4.69 -15.38
N LEU A 130 -5.40 -4.42 -14.94
CA LEU A 130 -6.37 -5.44 -14.54
C LEU A 130 -7.18 -5.84 -15.76
N ALA A 131 -7.39 -7.12 -15.94
CA ALA A 131 -8.20 -7.62 -17.06
C ALA A 131 -9.12 -8.76 -16.58
N SER A 132 -10.27 -8.89 -17.22
CA SER A 132 -11.15 -10.03 -16.98
C SER A 132 -10.49 -11.32 -17.48
N GLU A 133 -10.80 -12.45 -16.86
CA GLU A 133 -10.32 -13.77 -17.27
C GLU A 133 -10.66 -14.07 -18.74
N GLU A 134 -11.87 -13.66 -19.17
CA GLU A 134 -12.29 -13.78 -20.56
C GLU A 134 -11.34 -13.04 -21.51
N PHE A 135 -10.97 -11.80 -21.19
CA PHE A 135 -10.05 -11.00 -21.99
C PHE A 135 -8.64 -11.60 -22.03
N VAL A 136 -8.14 -12.06 -20.88
CA VAL A 136 -6.84 -12.74 -20.75
C VAL A 136 -6.79 -13.97 -21.65
N ASN A 137 -7.82 -14.83 -21.59
CA ASN A 137 -7.89 -16.06 -22.37
C ASN A 137 -8.03 -15.80 -23.87
N GLN A 138 -8.89 -14.85 -24.27
CA GLN A 138 -9.08 -14.48 -25.68
C GLN A 138 -7.82 -13.92 -26.34
N ASN A 139 -6.95 -13.27 -25.57
CA ASN A 139 -5.73 -12.64 -26.06
C ASN A 139 -4.44 -13.44 -25.75
N ASN A 140 -4.56 -14.65 -25.19
CA ASN A 140 -3.43 -15.50 -24.79
C ASN A 140 -2.40 -14.76 -23.91
N ILE A 141 -2.88 -13.95 -22.96
CA ILE A 141 -2.02 -13.20 -22.04
C ILE A 141 -1.64 -14.10 -20.85
N GLN A 142 -0.35 -14.15 -20.52
CA GLN A 142 0.10 -14.78 -19.28
C GLN A 142 0.00 -13.78 -18.13
N PRO A 143 -0.92 -13.96 -17.16
CA PRO A 143 -1.06 -13.02 -16.03
C PRO A 143 0.11 -13.15 -15.05
N LEU A 144 0.42 -12.06 -14.37
CA LEU A 144 1.45 -12.03 -13.31
C LEU A 144 0.91 -12.61 -12.00
N GLY A 145 -0.38 -12.44 -11.77
CA GLY A 145 -1.10 -12.90 -10.59
C GLY A 145 -2.58 -12.58 -10.73
N GLN A 146 -3.38 -13.04 -9.78
CA GLN A 146 -4.82 -12.83 -9.73
C GLN A 146 -5.20 -12.15 -8.41
N ILE A 147 -6.04 -11.12 -8.47
CA ILE A 147 -6.72 -10.59 -7.30
C ILE A 147 -7.88 -11.53 -7.00
N MET A 148 -7.80 -12.21 -5.86
CA MET A 148 -8.84 -13.15 -5.42
C MET A 148 -10.00 -12.45 -4.74
N GLY A 149 -9.72 -11.33 -4.08
CA GLY A 149 -10.69 -10.55 -3.35
C GLY A 149 -9.99 -9.44 -2.57
N TYR A 150 -10.78 -8.61 -1.93
CA TYR A 150 -10.27 -7.55 -1.07
C TYR A 150 -11.21 -7.32 0.12
N GLY A 151 -10.71 -6.62 1.14
CA GLY A 151 -11.49 -6.15 2.26
C GLY A 151 -11.23 -4.70 2.57
N ASN A 152 -12.30 -3.95 2.79
CA ASN A 152 -12.26 -2.56 3.21
C ASN A 152 -12.94 -2.38 4.57
N SER A 153 -12.48 -1.39 5.32
CA SER A 153 -13.15 -0.92 6.55
C SER A 153 -12.78 0.51 6.88
N LEU A 154 -13.49 1.12 7.82
CA LEU A 154 -13.26 2.48 8.30
C LEU A 154 -13.33 2.49 9.83
N ASP A 155 -12.30 3.06 10.48
CA ASP A 155 -12.23 3.14 11.96
C ASP A 155 -13.25 4.14 12.55
N GLY A 156 -13.36 5.31 11.92
CA GLY A 156 -14.16 6.41 12.48
C GLY A 156 -13.62 6.97 13.82
N TYR A 157 -12.32 6.80 14.10
CA TYR A 157 -11.70 7.15 15.38
C TYR A 157 -10.99 8.51 15.34
N LYS A 158 -9.79 8.56 14.79
CA LYS A 158 -8.97 9.78 14.68
C LYS A 158 -8.36 9.90 13.29
N ILE A 159 -8.12 11.16 12.85
CA ILE A 159 -7.53 11.42 11.54
C ILE A 159 -6.09 10.87 11.44
N THR A 160 -5.30 11.00 12.51
CA THR A 160 -3.85 10.71 12.47
C THR A 160 -3.43 9.49 13.30
N ALA A 161 -4.39 8.74 13.83
CA ALA A 161 -4.09 7.54 14.61
C ALA A 161 -5.17 6.47 14.37
N PRO A 162 -4.78 5.19 14.25
CA PRO A 162 -5.73 4.09 14.15
C PRO A 162 -6.48 3.89 15.47
N ASP A 163 -7.66 3.28 15.40
CA ASP A 163 -8.40 2.86 16.58
C ASP A 163 -7.60 1.78 17.34
N PRO A 164 -7.24 2.03 18.61
CA PRO A 164 -6.47 1.07 19.41
C PRO A 164 -7.15 -0.29 19.59
N SER A 165 -8.47 -0.39 19.44
CA SER A 165 -9.20 -1.67 19.46
C SER A 165 -8.81 -2.58 18.31
N GLY A 166 -8.42 -2.01 17.16
CA GLY A 166 -8.08 -2.70 15.93
C GLY A 166 -9.27 -3.42 15.26
N ILE A 167 -10.51 -3.14 15.68
CA ILE A 167 -11.69 -3.82 15.15
C ILE A 167 -11.78 -3.68 13.64
N SER A 168 -11.61 -2.46 13.14
CA SER A 168 -11.74 -2.19 11.70
C SER A 168 -10.60 -2.79 10.88
N MET A 169 -9.35 -2.68 11.35
CA MET A 169 -8.22 -3.36 10.68
C MET A 169 -8.43 -4.88 10.61
N THR A 170 -8.86 -5.48 11.74
CA THR A 170 -9.21 -6.92 11.79
C THR A 170 -10.27 -7.23 10.76
N LYS A 171 -11.33 -6.40 10.70
CA LYS A 171 -12.45 -6.58 9.76
C LYS A 171 -12.02 -6.49 8.28
N ALA A 172 -11.08 -5.59 7.95
CA ALA A 172 -10.53 -5.52 6.59
C ALA A 172 -9.83 -6.83 6.19
N ILE A 173 -9.05 -7.43 7.10
CA ILE A 173 -8.37 -8.71 6.86
C ILE A 173 -9.40 -9.85 6.71
N GLU A 174 -10.37 -9.93 7.62
CA GLU A 174 -11.46 -10.93 7.57
C GLU A 174 -12.27 -10.82 6.28
N ASN A 175 -12.62 -9.60 5.88
CA ASN A 175 -13.35 -9.36 4.63
C ASN A 175 -12.53 -9.79 3.40
N ALA A 176 -11.22 -9.54 3.38
CA ALA A 176 -10.36 -9.99 2.29
C ALA A 176 -10.34 -11.52 2.17
N LEU A 177 -10.24 -12.24 3.28
CA LEU A 177 -10.33 -13.71 3.31
C LEU A 177 -11.70 -14.20 2.85
N SER A 178 -12.77 -13.65 3.41
CA SER A 178 -14.15 -14.04 3.06
C SER A 178 -14.45 -13.81 1.58
N ASN A 179 -14.12 -12.63 1.06
CA ASN A 179 -14.39 -12.26 -0.33
C ASN A 179 -13.52 -13.01 -1.33
N SER A 180 -12.33 -13.47 -0.91
CA SER A 180 -11.45 -14.30 -1.74
C SER A 180 -11.79 -15.81 -1.68
N GLY A 181 -12.62 -16.23 -0.74
CA GLY A 181 -12.90 -17.65 -0.46
C GLY A 181 -11.69 -18.39 0.14
N LEU A 182 -10.66 -17.69 0.58
CA LEU A 182 -9.45 -18.29 1.15
C LEU A 182 -9.62 -18.53 2.65
N LYS A 183 -9.09 -19.67 3.11
CA LYS A 183 -8.91 -19.94 4.54
C LYS A 183 -7.57 -19.37 5.00
N SER A 184 -7.47 -18.97 6.27
CA SER A 184 -6.22 -18.52 6.89
C SER A 184 -5.06 -19.52 6.67
N SER A 185 -5.39 -20.82 6.71
CA SER A 185 -4.42 -21.92 6.50
C SER A 185 -3.78 -21.96 5.11
N GLN A 186 -4.34 -21.31 4.12
CA GLN A 186 -3.83 -21.26 2.74
C GLN A 186 -2.88 -20.10 2.50
N ILE A 187 -2.81 -19.12 3.41
CA ILE A 187 -1.94 -17.94 3.25
C ILE A 187 -0.49 -18.33 3.50
N ASP A 188 0.35 -18.10 2.50
CA ASP A 188 1.79 -18.37 2.53
C ASP A 188 2.61 -17.21 3.06
N TYR A 189 2.15 -15.96 2.85
CA TYR A 189 2.90 -14.76 3.18
C TYR A 189 1.99 -13.55 3.39
N ILE A 190 2.39 -12.66 4.29
CA ILE A 190 1.74 -11.35 4.49
C ILE A 190 2.76 -10.25 4.22
N ASN A 191 2.50 -9.44 3.20
CA ASN A 191 3.13 -8.15 3.02
C ASN A 191 2.38 -7.15 3.90
N ALA A 192 2.93 -6.86 5.04
CA ALA A 192 2.30 -6.01 6.03
C ALA A 192 2.42 -4.52 5.69
N HIS A 193 1.51 -3.72 6.21
CA HIS A 193 1.63 -2.26 6.14
C HIS A 193 2.91 -1.78 6.82
N GLY A 194 3.22 -2.27 8.02
CA GLY A 194 4.51 -2.19 8.69
C GLY A 194 5.28 -0.90 8.45
N THR A 195 4.79 0.21 8.98
CA THR A 195 5.38 1.55 8.74
C THR A 195 6.60 1.86 9.59
N GLY A 196 6.91 1.04 10.59
CA GLY A 196 7.94 1.32 11.57
C GLY A 196 7.48 2.32 12.65
N THR A 197 6.21 2.68 12.69
CA THR A 197 5.65 3.53 13.73
C THR A 197 5.21 2.74 14.95
N ARG A 198 5.28 3.38 16.13
CA ARG A 198 4.90 2.71 17.39
C ARG A 198 3.44 2.31 17.43
N HIS A 199 2.56 3.13 16.85
CA HIS A 199 1.11 2.91 16.89
C HIS A 199 0.61 1.86 15.91
N ASN A 200 1.22 1.77 14.72
CA ASN A 200 0.75 0.84 13.69
C ASN A 200 1.21 -0.60 13.93
N ASP A 201 2.50 -0.83 14.08
CA ASP A 201 3.08 -2.17 13.87
C ASP A 201 2.59 -3.21 14.87
N GLU A 202 2.52 -2.88 16.16
CA GLU A 202 1.97 -3.80 17.17
C GLU A 202 0.46 -4.00 17.02
N LEU A 203 -0.24 -2.93 16.64
CA LEU A 203 -1.68 -3.01 16.40
C LEU A 203 -1.97 -3.91 15.20
N GLU A 204 -1.23 -3.75 14.11
CA GLU A 204 -1.35 -4.59 12.92
C GLU A 204 -1.13 -6.07 13.25
N LEU A 205 -0.07 -6.41 14.00
CA LEU A 205 0.17 -7.80 14.42
C LEU A 205 -0.98 -8.37 15.24
N ARG A 206 -1.53 -7.60 16.18
CA ARG A 206 -2.71 -8.02 16.94
C ARG A 206 -3.93 -8.25 16.05
N CYS A 207 -4.13 -7.40 15.05
CA CYS A 207 -5.24 -7.52 14.09
C CYS A 207 -5.06 -8.76 13.19
N ILE A 208 -3.83 -9.02 12.72
CA ILE A 208 -3.48 -10.24 11.98
C ILE A 208 -3.76 -11.47 12.85
N GLY A 209 -3.34 -11.45 14.12
CA GLY A 209 -3.61 -12.54 15.08
C GLY A 209 -5.09 -12.79 15.30
N LYS A 210 -5.90 -11.74 15.46
CA LYS A 210 -7.35 -11.86 15.62
C LYS A 210 -8.04 -12.42 14.37
N ALA A 211 -7.66 -11.94 13.19
CA ALA A 211 -8.29 -12.33 11.93
C ALA A 211 -7.91 -13.74 11.47
N LEU A 212 -6.67 -14.17 11.70
CA LEU A 212 -6.13 -15.44 11.18
C LEU A 212 -6.04 -16.54 12.25
N GLY A 213 -6.26 -16.20 13.53
CA GLY A 213 -6.17 -17.15 14.64
C GLY A 213 -4.78 -17.76 14.77
N GLU A 214 -4.71 -19.05 15.08
CA GLU A 214 -3.43 -19.78 15.27
C GLU A 214 -2.55 -19.82 14.01
N ASP A 215 -3.16 -19.71 12.82
CA ASP A 215 -2.41 -19.65 11.56
C ASP A 215 -1.50 -18.43 11.48
N ALA A 216 -1.85 -17.32 12.13
CA ALA A 216 -1.05 -16.09 12.14
C ALA A 216 0.38 -16.31 12.64
N LYS A 217 0.57 -17.23 13.60
CA LYS A 217 1.87 -17.53 14.21
C LYS A 217 2.86 -18.17 13.25
N ARG A 218 2.37 -18.93 12.26
CA ARG A 218 3.21 -19.66 11.28
C ARG A 218 3.45 -18.88 9.98
N ILE A 219 2.53 -17.98 9.62
CA ILE A 219 2.61 -17.23 8.35
C ILE A 219 3.76 -16.23 8.43
N PRO A 220 4.72 -16.27 7.48
CA PRO A 220 5.77 -15.28 7.39
C PRO A 220 5.22 -13.88 7.15
N ILE A 221 5.70 -12.89 7.91
CA ILE A 221 5.28 -11.49 7.84
C ILE A 221 6.50 -10.61 7.64
N SER A 222 6.43 -9.69 6.69
CA SER A 222 7.41 -8.62 6.59
C SER A 222 6.83 -7.37 5.92
N SER A 223 7.52 -6.26 6.09
CA SER A 223 7.29 -5.01 5.37
C SER A 223 8.55 -4.62 4.60
N THR A 224 8.38 -4.16 3.39
CA THR A 224 9.50 -3.71 2.54
C THR A 224 9.81 -2.22 2.69
N LYS A 225 9.05 -1.49 3.52
CA LYS A 225 9.22 -0.04 3.74
C LYS A 225 10.57 0.36 4.35
N ASP A 226 11.28 -0.59 4.96
CA ASP A 226 12.66 -0.40 5.42
C ASP A 226 13.67 -0.21 4.28
N ARG A 227 13.29 -0.51 3.03
CA ARG A 227 14.13 -0.40 1.83
C ARG A 227 13.83 0.84 1.00
N HIS A 228 12.55 1.17 0.83
CA HIS A 228 12.10 2.20 -0.11
C HIS A 228 11.32 3.34 0.55
N GLY A 229 11.16 3.30 1.88
CA GLY A 229 10.34 4.27 2.60
C GLY A 229 8.83 4.05 2.37
N HIS A 230 8.03 4.96 2.88
CA HIS A 230 6.58 4.96 2.76
C HIS A 230 6.14 5.99 1.70
N ALA A 231 5.74 5.53 0.53
CA ALA A 231 5.28 6.38 -0.57
C ALA A 231 3.79 6.73 -0.49
N ILE A 232 3.20 6.74 0.70
CA ILE A 232 1.82 7.09 1.03
C ILE A 232 0.79 6.62 -0.02
N ALA A 233 0.33 7.51 -0.93
CA ALA A 233 -0.70 7.16 -1.90
C ALA A 233 -0.24 6.11 -2.92
N ALA A 234 1.05 6.02 -3.22
CA ALA A 234 1.63 5.02 -4.10
C ALA A 234 2.09 3.76 -3.36
N ALA A 235 1.99 3.68 -2.02
CA ALA A 235 2.51 2.54 -1.25
C ALA A 235 1.90 1.21 -1.69
N GLY A 236 0.59 1.14 -1.85
CA GLY A 236 -0.10 -0.11 -2.18
C GLY A 236 0.27 -0.65 -3.55
N ILE A 237 0.38 0.22 -4.58
CA ILE A 237 0.80 -0.24 -5.91
C ILE A 237 2.27 -0.66 -5.93
N GLN A 238 3.16 0.09 -5.25
CA GLN A 238 4.56 -0.27 -5.12
C GLN A 238 4.71 -1.65 -4.47
N GLU A 239 4.00 -1.88 -3.38
CA GLU A 239 4.01 -3.13 -2.64
C GLU A 239 3.40 -4.30 -3.45
N LEU A 240 2.31 -4.06 -4.20
CA LEU A 240 1.76 -5.07 -5.09
C LEU A 240 2.72 -5.46 -6.21
N CYS A 241 3.36 -4.50 -6.86
CA CYS A 241 4.35 -4.78 -7.91
C CYS A 241 5.54 -5.59 -7.35
N LEU A 242 6.05 -5.19 -6.17
CA LEU A 242 7.10 -5.95 -5.49
C LEU A 242 6.63 -7.36 -5.11
N LEU A 243 5.42 -7.51 -4.58
CA LEU A 243 4.87 -8.81 -4.21
C LEU A 243 4.77 -9.75 -5.41
N LEU A 244 4.31 -9.27 -6.58
CA LEU A 244 4.23 -10.06 -7.81
C LEU A 244 5.63 -10.52 -8.26
N GLU A 245 6.64 -9.68 -8.17
CA GLU A 245 8.02 -10.08 -8.48
C GLU A 245 8.60 -11.05 -7.45
N LEU A 246 8.30 -10.86 -6.17
CA LEU A 246 8.69 -11.79 -5.10
C LEU A 246 8.04 -13.16 -5.27
N MET A 247 6.78 -13.20 -5.68
CA MET A 247 6.07 -14.44 -6.03
C MET A 247 6.74 -15.16 -7.19
N LYS A 248 7.07 -14.43 -8.27
CA LYS A 248 7.80 -14.97 -9.44
C LYS A 248 9.14 -15.59 -9.04
N HIS A 249 9.85 -14.95 -8.13
CA HIS A 249 11.17 -15.39 -7.69
C HIS A 249 11.13 -16.30 -6.44
N GLU A 250 9.94 -16.74 -6.00
CA GLU A 250 9.74 -17.60 -4.84
C GLU A 250 10.50 -17.10 -3.60
N THR A 251 10.48 -15.79 -3.36
CA THR A 251 11.26 -15.16 -2.31
C THR A 251 10.38 -14.35 -1.40
N MET A 252 10.42 -14.64 -0.11
CA MET A 252 9.83 -13.81 0.95
C MET A 252 10.91 -12.89 1.49
N PRO A 253 10.75 -11.55 1.42
CA PRO A 253 11.74 -10.61 1.90
C PRO A 253 11.77 -10.55 3.42
N SER A 254 12.93 -10.32 3.99
CA SER A 254 13.05 -10.03 5.43
C SER A 254 12.58 -8.61 5.76
N ASN A 255 12.28 -8.36 7.02
CA ASN A 255 12.37 -7.03 7.60
C ASN A 255 13.87 -6.72 7.76
N LEU A 256 14.44 -5.97 6.81
CA LEU A 256 15.91 -5.87 6.63
C LEU A 256 16.64 -5.37 7.86
N LYS A 257 16.03 -4.44 8.58
CA LYS A 257 16.62 -3.75 9.73
C LYS A 257 16.10 -4.28 11.08
N LEU A 258 15.32 -5.36 11.08
CA LEU A 258 14.73 -5.95 12.28
C LEU A 258 15.81 -6.66 13.12
N LYS A 259 16.11 -6.09 14.29
CA LYS A 259 17.06 -6.65 15.28
C LYS A 259 16.34 -7.28 16.46
N SER A 260 15.41 -6.55 17.04
CA SER A 260 14.66 -6.93 18.24
C SER A 260 13.17 -6.83 17.97
N PRO A 261 12.47 -7.93 17.62
CA PRO A 261 11.06 -7.85 17.29
C PRO A 261 10.21 -7.37 18.46
N CYS A 262 9.18 -6.59 18.13
CA CYS A 262 8.20 -6.13 19.12
C CYS A 262 7.30 -7.26 19.63
N SER A 263 7.24 -8.38 18.90
CA SER A 263 6.56 -9.61 19.31
C SER A 263 7.33 -10.83 18.81
N GLU A 264 7.53 -11.82 19.68
CA GLU A 264 8.11 -13.14 19.33
C GLU A 264 7.00 -14.17 18.99
N GLU A 265 5.74 -13.80 19.11
CA GLU A 265 4.62 -14.68 18.84
C GLU A 265 4.41 -14.89 17.33
N PHE A 266 4.79 -13.90 16.51
CA PHE A 266 4.59 -13.90 15.06
C PHE A 266 5.88 -14.25 14.32
N ASN A 267 5.74 -14.86 13.15
CA ASN A 267 6.86 -15.23 12.28
C ASN A 267 7.36 -14.02 11.48
N LEU A 268 7.96 -13.04 12.17
CA LEU A 268 8.57 -11.86 11.58
C LEU A 268 9.91 -12.24 10.91
N LEU A 269 9.98 -12.15 9.59
CA LEU A 269 11.16 -12.56 8.82
C LEU A 269 12.37 -11.66 9.11
N ARG A 270 13.45 -12.25 9.64
CA ARG A 270 14.76 -11.59 9.87
C ARG A 270 15.77 -11.85 8.74
N LYS A 271 15.49 -12.81 7.87
CA LYS A 271 16.29 -13.15 6.68
C LYS A 271 15.35 -13.46 5.53
N ASN A 272 15.80 -13.19 4.31
CA ASN A 272 15.07 -13.59 3.13
C ASN A 272 14.87 -15.11 3.14
N LYS A 273 13.70 -15.57 2.75
CA LYS A 273 13.36 -16.99 2.73
C LYS A 273 12.94 -17.41 1.33
N LYS A 274 13.63 -18.40 0.78
CA LYS A 274 13.21 -19.04 -0.47
C LYS A 274 12.09 -20.02 -0.17
N LYS A 275 10.91 -19.72 -0.67
CA LYS A 275 9.73 -20.57 -0.58
C LYS A 275 8.70 -20.09 -1.60
N LYS A 276 8.03 -21.03 -2.27
CA LYS A 276 6.88 -20.76 -3.13
C LYS A 276 5.80 -19.99 -2.36
N ILE A 277 5.29 -18.94 -2.99
CA ILE A 277 4.17 -18.15 -2.48
C ILE A 277 3.02 -18.35 -3.46
N THR A 278 2.00 -19.09 -3.04
CA THR A 278 0.78 -19.30 -3.83
C THR A 278 -0.26 -18.23 -3.52
N TYR A 279 -0.50 -17.99 -2.24
CA TYR A 279 -1.44 -16.96 -1.77
C TYR A 279 -0.77 -16.00 -0.80
N ALA A 280 -0.98 -14.73 -1.00
CA ALA A 280 -0.50 -13.70 -0.10
C ALA A 280 -1.58 -12.66 0.20
N LEU A 281 -1.47 -12.03 1.38
CA LEU A 281 -2.18 -10.80 1.70
C LEU A 281 -1.22 -9.62 1.57
N THR A 282 -1.73 -8.48 1.09
CA THR A 282 -1.03 -7.19 1.18
C THR A 282 -1.92 -6.18 1.89
N ASN A 283 -1.42 -5.67 3.03
CA ASN A 283 -2.16 -4.81 3.93
C ASN A 283 -1.78 -3.35 3.73
N ASN A 284 -2.76 -2.48 3.65
CA ASN A 284 -2.56 -1.04 3.71
C ASN A 284 -3.56 -0.41 4.68
N PHE A 285 -3.04 0.32 5.65
CA PHE A 285 -3.81 1.01 6.69
C PHE A 285 -3.44 2.49 6.68
N ALA A 286 -4.44 3.37 6.64
CA ALA A 286 -4.21 4.78 6.39
C ALA A 286 -4.61 5.68 7.54
N PHE A 287 -4.04 6.87 7.56
CA PHE A 287 -4.63 7.99 8.26
C PHE A 287 -6.07 8.22 7.79
N GLY A 288 -6.93 8.71 8.68
CA GLY A 288 -8.37 8.75 8.46
C GLY A 288 -9.07 7.44 8.81
N GLY A 289 -8.30 6.41 9.24
CA GLY A 289 -8.85 5.12 9.67
C GLY A 289 -9.33 4.24 8.54
N ILE A 290 -8.90 4.49 7.31
CA ILE A 290 -9.28 3.70 6.14
C ILE A 290 -8.32 2.53 6.02
N ASN A 291 -8.86 1.32 5.92
CA ASN A 291 -8.10 0.07 5.89
C ASN A 291 -8.46 -0.73 4.64
N THR A 292 -7.47 -1.20 3.89
CA THR A 292 -7.69 -2.03 2.70
C THR A 292 -6.67 -3.15 2.65
N VAL A 293 -7.15 -4.36 2.39
CA VAL A 293 -6.34 -5.57 2.25
C VAL A 293 -6.69 -6.25 0.93
N LEU A 294 -5.69 -6.64 0.14
CA LEU A 294 -5.87 -7.45 -1.07
C LEU A 294 -5.40 -8.88 -0.81
N ALA A 295 -6.16 -9.85 -1.33
CA ALA A 295 -5.76 -11.24 -1.41
C ALA A 295 -5.29 -11.57 -2.83
N ILE A 296 -4.06 -12.01 -2.96
CA ILE A 296 -3.37 -12.21 -4.25
C ILE A 296 -3.00 -13.68 -4.42
N LYS A 297 -3.27 -14.22 -5.61
CA LYS A 297 -2.80 -15.55 -6.05
C LYS A 297 -1.71 -15.39 -7.10
N ASN A 298 -0.69 -16.21 -7.01
CA ASN A 298 0.36 -16.32 -8.01
C ASN A 298 -0.13 -17.14 -9.20
N GLU A 299 -0.08 -16.61 -10.43
CA GLU A 299 -0.48 -17.32 -11.65
C GLU A 299 0.73 -17.79 -12.48
N ARG A 300 1.94 -17.58 -12.00
CA ARG A 300 3.20 -18.01 -12.65
C ARG A 300 3.74 -19.34 -12.11
N ILE A 301 2.86 -20.17 -11.55
CA ILE A 301 3.24 -21.44 -10.92
C ILE A 301 3.00 -22.58 -11.88
#